data_dbee503c738aa8e18a484e8dbba64ec4
#
_entry.id   dbee503c738aa8e18a484e8dbba64ec4
#
_cell.length_a   1.000
_cell.length_b   1.000
_cell.length_c   1.000
_cell.angle_alpha   90.00
_cell.angle_beta   90.00
_cell.angle_gamma   90.00
#
_symmetry.space_group_name_H-M   'P 1'
#
loop_
_entity.id
_entity.type
_entity.pdbx_description
1 polymer ?
#
loop_
_entity_poly.entity_id
_entity_poly.type
_entity_poly.pdbx_seq_one_letter_code
_entity_poly.pdbx_strand_id
1 'polypeptide(L)'
;MGLVKIQTNEQMIQREYREIVTIADVLHDCKADFSMPCGGNHTCGKCKVMATGCLSPMNSEEKKRLLPEEIDAHIRLACFAKIEGDATVTLLSGKAENILTAGRMESFTLDPICRETEGYGIAADIGTTTVVSYLYPLHDTKPVQIVSSHNQQSKFGADVISRIEYSNQNGVLPLQQAIVSQLNQSFSELCQKQNISMDSVKGCVITGNTTMLHLLCGLDPHAVSYTHLRAHETPEHL
;
A
#
# COMPACT_ATOMS: atom_id res chain seq x y z
N MET A 1 3.95 -27.28 15.83
CA MET A 1 2.82 -26.49 16.33
C MET A 1 3.43 -25.38 17.18
N GLY A 2 3.21 -24.15 16.83
CA GLY A 2 3.81 -23.01 17.52
C GLY A 2 2.80 -21.88 17.72
N LEU A 3 2.91 -21.18 18.85
CA LEU A 3 2.15 -19.97 19.15
C LEU A 3 2.93 -18.76 18.67
N VAL A 4 2.37 -18.01 17.76
CA VAL A 4 2.97 -16.77 17.25
C VAL A 4 2.27 -15.58 17.88
N LYS A 5 3.06 -14.74 18.52
CA LYS A 5 2.64 -13.45 19.08
C LYS A 5 3.10 -12.34 18.16
N ILE A 6 2.18 -11.54 17.66
CA ILE A 6 2.46 -10.41 16.78
C ILE A 6 2.14 -9.14 17.55
N GLN A 7 3.15 -8.34 17.79
CA GLN A 7 3.00 -7.04 18.44
C GLN A 7 3.00 -5.95 17.36
N THR A 8 1.86 -5.29 17.23
CA THR A 8 1.69 -4.07 16.44
C THR A 8 1.69 -2.85 17.36
N ASN A 9 1.65 -1.65 16.80
CA ASN A 9 1.56 -0.41 17.60
C ASN A 9 0.28 -0.31 18.43
N GLU A 10 -0.80 -0.97 18.01
CA GLU A 10 -2.15 -0.81 18.58
C GLU A 10 -2.59 -2.04 19.39
N GLN A 11 -2.11 -3.22 19.05
CA GLN A 11 -2.60 -4.45 19.65
C GLN A 11 -1.60 -5.60 19.59
N MET A 12 -1.82 -6.60 20.42
CA MET A 12 -1.14 -7.89 20.37
C MET A 12 -2.08 -8.94 19.80
N ILE A 13 -1.67 -9.58 18.72
CA ILE A 13 -2.41 -10.67 18.06
C ILE A 13 -1.70 -11.98 18.37
N GLN A 14 -2.46 -13.03 18.70
CA GLN A 14 -1.93 -14.38 18.92
C GLN A 14 -2.58 -15.34 17.95
N ARG A 15 -1.76 -16.19 17.30
CA ARG A 15 -2.21 -17.21 16.36
C ARG A 15 -1.41 -18.50 16.54
N GLU A 16 -2.06 -19.62 16.36
CA GLU A 16 -1.42 -20.93 16.32
C GLU A 16 -1.24 -21.40 14.88
N TYR A 17 -0.03 -21.86 14.57
CA TYR A 17 0.29 -22.43 13.27
C TYR A 17 0.75 -23.88 13.42
N ARG A 18 0.25 -24.74 12.56
CA ARG A 18 0.57 -26.18 12.55
C ARG A 18 1.65 -26.53 11.54
N GLU A 19 1.87 -25.65 10.58
CA GLU A 19 2.83 -25.82 9.49
C GLU A 19 3.93 -24.75 9.60
N ILE A 20 5.06 -25.04 8.95
CA ILE A 20 6.15 -24.05 8.84
C ILE A 20 5.72 -23.00 7.81
N VAL A 21 5.53 -21.78 8.29
CA VAL A 21 5.11 -20.62 7.49
C VAL A 21 6.15 -19.51 7.60
N THR A 22 6.21 -18.61 6.63
CA THR A 22 7.06 -17.42 6.77
C THR A 22 6.39 -16.39 7.70
N ILE A 23 7.19 -15.51 8.29
CA ILE A 23 6.64 -14.38 9.06
C ILE A 23 5.74 -13.52 8.16
N ALA A 24 6.07 -13.40 6.87
CA ALA A 24 5.27 -12.69 5.89
C ALA A 24 3.86 -13.27 5.73
N ASP A 25 3.74 -14.60 5.64
CA ASP A 25 2.45 -15.29 5.54
C ASP A 25 1.60 -15.04 6.79
N VAL A 26 2.22 -15.11 7.97
CA VAL A 26 1.54 -14.86 9.24
C VAL A 26 1.02 -13.42 9.33
N LEU A 27 1.82 -12.44 8.93
CA LEU A 27 1.41 -11.03 8.93
C LEU A 27 0.28 -10.78 7.94
N HIS A 28 0.31 -11.43 6.78
CA HIS A 28 -0.76 -11.37 5.79
C HIS A 28 -2.07 -11.98 6.33
N ASP A 29 -2.02 -13.17 6.94
CA ASP A 29 -3.19 -13.86 7.51
C ASP A 29 -3.83 -13.06 8.64
N CYS A 30 -3.01 -12.35 9.42
CA CYS A 30 -3.49 -11.49 10.50
C CYS A 30 -3.96 -10.12 10.01
N LYS A 31 -3.89 -9.84 8.70
CA LYS A 31 -4.17 -8.52 8.10
C LYS A 31 -3.41 -7.39 8.80
N ALA A 32 -2.20 -7.69 9.25
CA ALA A 32 -1.35 -6.68 9.86
C ALA A 32 -0.96 -5.62 8.81
N ASP A 33 -0.94 -4.35 9.22
CA ASP A 33 -0.46 -3.27 8.36
C ASP A 33 1.08 -3.37 8.26
N PHE A 34 1.51 -4.09 7.24
CA PHE A 34 2.91 -4.42 7.01
C PHE A 34 3.26 -4.33 5.53
N SER A 35 4.28 -3.55 5.21
CA SER A 35 4.71 -3.32 3.83
C SER A 35 5.73 -4.36 3.38
N MET A 36 5.44 -5.04 2.27
CA MET A 36 6.38 -5.91 1.55
C MET A 36 6.59 -5.41 0.12
N PRO A 37 7.45 -4.42 -0.06
CA PRO A 37 7.60 -3.75 -1.35
C PRO A 37 7.88 -4.65 -2.55
N CYS A 38 8.58 -5.75 -2.41
CA CYS A 38 8.83 -6.70 -3.50
C CYS A 38 7.85 -7.88 -3.54
N GLY A 39 6.71 -7.81 -2.84
CA GLY A 39 5.73 -8.90 -2.83
C GLY A 39 6.26 -10.26 -2.33
N GLY A 40 7.32 -10.26 -1.53
CA GLY A 40 7.94 -11.51 -1.07
C GLY A 40 9.01 -12.11 -1.99
N ASN A 41 9.39 -11.42 -3.08
CA ASN A 41 10.39 -11.90 -4.06
C ASN A 41 11.85 -11.87 -3.55
N HIS A 42 12.07 -11.65 -2.28
CA HIS A 42 13.39 -11.68 -1.63
C HIS A 42 14.42 -10.67 -2.16
N THR A 43 14.00 -9.62 -2.89
CA THR A 43 14.90 -8.71 -3.61
C THR A 43 15.23 -7.43 -2.85
N CYS A 44 14.27 -6.85 -2.11
CA CYS A 44 14.38 -5.46 -1.64
C CYS A 44 14.96 -5.27 -0.23
N GLY A 45 14.97 -6.30 0.64
CA GLY A 45 15.44 -6.20 2.04
C GLY A 45 14.63 -5.25 2.93
N LYS A 46 13.43 -4.83 2.53
CA LYS A 46 12.64 -3.81 3.24
C LYS A 46 11.59 -4.38 4.21
N CYS A 47 11.30 -5.68 4.14
CA CYS A 47 10.33 -6.35 5.02
C CYS A 47 10.94 -6.69 6.40
N LYS A 48 11.52 -5.69 7.07
CA LYS A 48 12.21 -5.85 8.34
C LYS A 48 11.23 -5.92 9.51
N VAL A 49 11.39 -6.92 10.35
CA VAL A 49 10.65 -7.10 11.60
C VAL A 49 11.64 -7.48 12.72
N MET A 50 11.37 -7.14 13.96
CA MET A 50 12.07 -7.73 15.07
C MET A 50 11.39 -9.06 15.38
N ALA A 51 12.15 -10.16 15.39
CA ALA A 51 11.59 -11.48 15.60
C ALA A 51 12.50 -12.35 16.50
N THR A 52 11.89 -12.96 17.50
CA THR A 52 12.57 -13.83 18.45
C THR A 52 11.78 -15.13 18.65
N GLY A 53 12.44 -16.17 19.15
CA GLY A 53 11.83 -17.48 19.39
C GLY A 53 12.33 -18.55 18.44
N CYS A 54 11.51 -19.56 18.16
CA CYS A 54 11.87 -20.69 17.33
C CYS A 54 11.67 -20.35 15.82
N LEU A 55 12.73 -19.81 15.24
CA LEU A 55 12.77 -19.36 13.85
C LEU A 55 13.84 -20.13 13.07
N SER A 56 13.65 -20.27 11.76
CA SER A 56 14.68 -20.82 10.89
C SER A 56 16.00 -20.06 11.00
N PRO A 57 17.15 -20.72 10.84
CA PRO A 57 18.44 -20.06 10.78
C PRO A 57 18.47 -19.00 9.68
N MET A 58 19.11 -17.87 9.96
CA MET A 58 19.31 -16.81 8.97
C MET A 58 20.22 -17.30 7.84
N ASN A 59 19.73 -17.30 6.61
CA ASN A 59 20.50 -17.73 5.46
C ASN A 59 21.44 -16.63 4.94
N SER A 60 22.33 -16.98 4.02
CA SER A 60 23.34 -16.06 3.47
C SER A 60 22.72 -14.87 2.72
N GLU A 61 21.60 -15.08 2.05
CA GLU A 61 20.93 -14.06 1.26
C GLU A 61 20.20 -13.03 2.17
N GLU A 62 19.61 -13.49 3.26
CA GLU A 62 19.03 -12.63 4.28
C GLU A 62 20.12 -11.77 4.96
N LYS A 63 21.24 -12.40 5.34
CA LYS A 63 22.38 -11.71 5.96
C LYS A 63 22.99 -10.62 5.11
N LYS A 64 23.07 -10.80 3.80
CA LYS A 64 23.60 -9.79 2.87
C LYS A 64 22.74 -8.51 2.81
N ARG A 65 21.48 -8.57 3.22
CA ARG A 65 20.51 -7.48 3.14
C ARG A 65 20.27 -6.77 4.47
N LEU A 66 20.90 -7.25 5.53
CA LEU A 66 20.80 -6.69 6.88
C LEU A 66 22.17 -6.13 7.29
N LEU A 67 22.15 -5.05 8.04
CA LEU A 67 23.34 -4.53 8.68
C LEU A 67 23.72 -5.40 9.89
N PRO A 68 25.00 -5.48 10.28
CA PRO A 68 25.41 -6.24 11.46
C PRO A 68 24.64 -5.82 12.73
N GLU A 69 24.42 -4.52 12.93
CA GLU A 69 23.68 -3.96 14.05
C GLU A 69 22.20 -4.40 14.05
N GLU A 70 21.62 -4.60 12.88
CA GLU A 70 20.24 -5.08 12.74
C GLU A 70 20.14 -6.56 13.11
N ILE A 71 21.14 -7.35 12.74
CA ILE A 71 21.21 -8.77 13.11
C ILE A 71 21.34 -8.91 14.64
N ASP A 72 22.19 -8.11 15.27
CA ASP A 72 22.36 -8.07 16.71
C ASP A 72 21.08 -7.61 17.45
N ALA A 73 20.30 -6.76 16.82
CA ALA A 73 18.98 -6.31 17.30
C ALA A 73 17.84 -7.30 16.98
N HIS A 74 18.14 -8.54 16.59
CA HIS A 74 17.15 -9.57 16.22
C HIS A 74 16.21 -9.17 15.07
N ILE A 75 16.68 -8.33 14.16
CA ILE A 75 15.93 -7.98 12.95
C ILE A 75 16.02 -9.12 11.94
N ARG A 76 14.89 -9.50 11.41
CA ARG A 76 14.73 -10.53 10.39
C ARG A 76 13.98 -9.96 9.19
N LEU A 77 14.17 -10.56 8.04
CA LEU A 77 13.34 -10.27 6.88
C LEU A 77 12.13 -11.20 6.85
N ALA A 78 10.94 -10.65 6.96
CA ALA A 78 9.69 -11.42 7.10
C ALA A 78 9.50 -12.45 5.97
N CYS A 79 9.93 -12.14 4.75
CA CYS A 79 9.84 -13.05 3.61
C CYS A 79 10.84 -14.22 3.67
N PHE A 80 11.95 -14.11 4.42
CA PHE A 80 12.95 -15.17 4.56
C PHE A 80 12.74 -16.02 5.82
N ALA A 81 12.43 -15.36 6.94
CA ALA A 81 12.36 -16.01 8.24
C ALA A 81 11.12 -16.91 8.34
N LYS A 82 11.33 -18.20 8.57
CA LYS A 82 10.28 -19.19 8.79
C LYS A 82 10.08 -19.42 10.29
N ILE A 83 8.85 -19.65 10.67
CA ILE A 83 8.44 -19.97 12.05
C ILE A 83 8.41 -21.48 12.17
N GLU A 84 9.21 -22.00 13.09
CA GLU A 84 9.38 -23.44 13.35
C GLU A 84 8.81 -23.86 14.71
N GLY A 85 8.38 -22.89 15.53
CA GLY A 85 7.78 -23.11 16.85
C GLY A 85 7.26 -21.81 17.45
N ASP A 86 7.30 -21.67 18.77
CA ASP A 86 6.85 -20.44 19.43
C ASP A 86 7.73 -19.25 19.05
N ALA A 87 7.08 -18.17 18.60
CA ALA A 87 7.80 -16.98 18.16
C ALA A 87 7.06 -15.69 18.54
N THR A 88 7.83 -14.63 18.71
CA THR A 88 7.31 -13.27 18.90
C THR A 88 7.82 -12.39 17.76
N VAL A 89 6.90 -11.74 17.08
CA VAL A 89 7.17 -10.82 15.98
C VAL A 89 6.69 -9.44 16.38
N THR A 90 7.59 -8.46 16.37
CA THR A 90 7.27 -7.06 16.62
C THR A 90 7.45 -6.31 15.32
N LEU A 91 6.40 -5.67 14.87
CA LEU A 91 6.49 -4.76 13.71
C LEU A 91 7.34 -3.57 14.11
N LEU A 92 8.41 -3.35 13.34
CA LEU A 92 9.17 -2.12 13.50
C LEU A 92 8.25 -1.00 13.05
N SER A 93 7.91 -0.13 14.00
CA SER A 93 7.24 1.11 13.67
C SER A 93 8.14 1.86 12.69
N GLY A 94 7.89 1.69 11.39
CA GLY A 94 8.27 2.75 10.47
C GLY A 94 7.66 4.00 11.08
N LYS A 95 8.45 5.07 11.24
CA LYS A 95 7.86 6.40 11.49
C LYS A 95 6.66 6.45 10.56
N ALA A 96 5.46 6.61 11.12
CA ALA A 96 4.28 6.82 10.30
C ALA A 96 4.72 7.86 9.27
N GLU A 97 4.89 7.43 8.01
CA GLU A 97 5.23 8.37 6.96
C GLU A 97 4.09 9.36 7.05
N ASN A 98 4.40 10.58 7.50
CA ASN A 98 3.40 11.63 7.58
C ASN A 98 2.94 11.84 6.15
N ILE A 99 1.84 11.20 5.79
CA ILE A 99 1.22 11.36 4.49
C ILE A 99 0.87 12.84 4.41
N LEU A 100 1.52 13.55 3.50
CA LEU A 100 1.22 14.96 3.27
C LEU A 100 -0.20 15.04 2.73
N THR A 101 -1.15 15.32 3.60
CA THR A 101 -2.57 15.49 3.27
C THR A 101 -2.93 16.93 2.96
N ALA A 102 -2.03 17.87 3.28
CA ALA A 102 -2.21 19.30 3.04
C ALA A 102 -1.22 19.77 1.97
N GLY A 103 -1.73 20.09 0.79
CA GLY A 103 -1.02 20.84 -0.24
C GLY A 103 -1.14 22.35 -0.01
N ARG A 104 -0.32 23.13 -0.71
CA ARG A 104 -0.47 24.58 -0.77
C ARG A 104 -1.74 24.87 -1.59
N MET A 105 -2.80 25.31 -0.93
CA MET A 105 -4.02 25.71 -1.63
C MET A 105 -3.86 27.14 -2.12
N GLU A 106 -3.76 27.27 -3.43
CA GLU A 106 -3.85 28.59 -4.08
C GLU A 106 -5.32 28.96 -4.24
N SER A 107 -5.63 30.26 -4.14
CA SER A 107 -6.97 30.73 -4.43
C SER A 107 -7.22 30.68 -5.94
N PHE A 108 -8.25 29.99 -6.36
CA PHE A 108 -8.67 29.93 -7.75
C PHE A 108 -10.18 30.17 -7.87
N THR A 109 -10.59 30.61 -9.04
CA THR A 109 -12.01 30.79 -9.35
C THR A 109 -12.61 29.41 -9.66
N LEU A 110 -13.71 29.05 -9.01
CA LEU A 110 -14.42 27.82 -9.32
C LEU A 110 -14.98 27.86 -10.73
N ASP A 111 -14.65 26.85 -11.53
CA ASP A 111 -15.28 26.58 -12.83
C ASP A 111 -15.93 25.19 -12.75
N PRO A 112 -17.16 25.11 -12.23
CA PRO A 112 -17.78 23.83 -11.89
C PRO A 112 -18.18 23.06 -13.16
N ILE A 113 -17.67 21.83 -13.26
CA ILE A 113 -18.08 20.84 -14.27
C ILE A 113 -19.53 20.41 -14.02
N CYS A 114 -19.93 20.34 -12.75
CA CYS A 114 -21.28 19.99 -12.31
C CYS A 114 -22.08 21.28 -12.04
N ARG A 115 -23.29 21.38 -12.61
CA ARG A 115 -24.18 22.53 -12.39
C ARG A 115 -24.89 22.52 -11.03
N GLU A 116 -24.81 21.42 -10.32
CA GLU A 116 -25.36 21.29 -8.98
C GLU A 116 -24.51 22.08 -7.98
N THR A 117 -25.13 22.90 -7.19
CA THR A 117 -24.49 23.73 -6.16
C THR A 117 -24.58 23.09 -4.78
N GLU A 118 -25.48 22.11 -4.62
CA GLU A 118 -25.68 21.38 -3.37
C GLU A 118 -25.10 19.97 -3.46
N GLY A 119 -24.50 19.51 -2.36
CA GLY A 119 -23.89 18.19 -2.26
C GLY A 119 -22.37 18.24 -2.18
N TYR A 120 -21.76 17.10 -2.50
CA TYR A 120 -20.33 16.89 -2.34
C TYR A 120 -19.70 16.32 -3.61
N GLY A 121 -18.42 16.59 -3.77
CA GLY A 121 -17.55 15.95 -4.74
C GLY A 121 -16.42 15.21 -4.04
N ILE A 122 -15.92 14.15 -4.65
CA ILE A 122 -14.73 13.43 -4.19
C ILE A 122 -13.60 13.66 -5.18
N ALA A 123 -12.41 14.01 -4.66
CA ALA A 123 -11.18 13.96 -5.41
C ALA A 123 -10.29 12.88 -4.82
N ALA A 124 -9.74 11.99 -5.65
CA ALA A 124 -8.83 10.94 -5.21
C ALA A 124 -7.53 10.96 -6.01
N ASP A 125 -6.41 10.83 -5.33
CA ASP A 125 -5.09 10.67 -5.95
C ASP A 125 -4.54 9.29 -5.67
N ILE A 126 -4.27 8.54 -6.74
CA ILE A 126 -3.70 7.19 -6.68
C ILE A 126 -2.20 7.28 -6.91
N GLY A 127 -1.47 7.50 -5.82
CA GLY A 127 -0.02 7.38 -5.84
C GLY A 127 0.44 5.91 -5.87
N THR A 128 1.69 5.68 -6.23
CA THR A 128 2.29 4.34 -6.18
C THR A 128 2.32 3.78 -4.76
N THR A 129 2.64 4.62 -3.78
CA THR A 129 2.76 4.24 -2.36
C THR A 129 1.49 4.54 -1.57
N THR A 130 0.82 5.66 -1.86
CA THR A 130 -0.26 6.21 -1.04
C THR A 130 -1.46 6.54 -1.91
N VAL A 131 -2.65 6.28 -1.39
CA VAL A 131 -3.93 6.73 -1.97
C VAL A 131 -4.52 7.75 -1.01
N VAL A 132 -4.88 8.93 -1.53
CA VAL A 132 -5.50 10.00 -0.75
C VAL A 132 -6.83 10.37 -1.38
N SER A 133 -7.86 10.49 -0.57
CA SER A 133 -9.20 10.87 -1.00
C SER A 133 -9.68 12.07 -0.20
N TYR A 134 -10.26 13.03 -0.88
CA TYR A 134 -10.74 14.29 -0.34
C TYR A 134 -12.24 14.44 -0.61
N LEU A 135 -12.98 14.92 0.39
CA LEU A 135 -14.40 15.25 0.25
C LEU A 135 -14.56 16.78 0.25
N TYR A 136 -15.14 17.30 -0.82
CA TYR A 136 -15.37 18.72 -1.00
C TYR A 136 -16.88 19.02 -1.03
N PRO A 137 -17.36 20.05 -0.31
CA PRO A 137 -18.64 20.65 -0.64
C PRO A 137 -18.57 21.29 -2.03
N LEU A 138 -19.62 21.18 -2.85
CA LEU A 138 -19.58 21.69 -4.24
C LEU A 138 -19.48 23.24 -4.31
N HIS A 139 -19.74 23.92 -3.22
CA HIS A 139 -19.67 25.39 -3.13
C HIS A 139 -18.37 25.89 -2.49
N ASP A 140 -17.45 25.00 -2.08
CA ASP A 140 -16.21 25.38 -1.38
C ASP A 140 -15.01 24.76 -2.07
N THR A 141 -13.87 25.44 -1.97
CA THR A 141 -12.57 24.99 -2.45
C THR A 141 -11.79 24.17 -1.42
N LYS A 142 -12.27 24.11 -0.18
CA LYS A 142 -11.59 23.38 0.90
C LYS A 142 -12.22 22.03 1.16
N PRO A 143 -11.43 20.97 1.29
CA PRO A 143 -11.97 19.68 1.67
C PRO A 143 -12.48 19.72 3.11
N VAL A 144 -13.64 19.12 3.36
CA VAL A 144 -14.20 18.96 4.71
C VAL A 144 -13.72 17.70 5.39
N GLN A 145 -13.25 16.73 4.62
CA GLN A 145 -12.70 15.48 5.13
C GLN A 145 -11.63 14.95 4.20
N ILE A 146 -10.61 14.31 4.78
CA ILE A 146 -9.51 13.65 4.06
C ILE A 146 -9.32 12.27 4.66
N VAL A 147 -9.16 11.28 3.78
CA VAL A 147 -8.77 9.90 4.12
C VAL A 147 -7.55 9.53 3.31
N SER A 148 -6.54 8.97 3.95
CA SER A 148 -5.32 8.52 3.29
C SER A 148 -4.92 7.14 3.80
N SER A 149 -4.39 6.32 2.92
CA SER A 149 -3.92 4.98 3.25
C SER A 149 -2.82 4.52 2.29
N HIS A 150 -2.04 3.52 2.69
CA HIS A 150 -1.11 2.89 1.78
C HIS A 150 -1.84 2.22 0.62
N ASN A 151 -1.27 2.33 -0.58
CA ASN A 151 -1.83 1.71 -1.78
C ASN A 151 -1.80 0.18 -1.65
N GLN A 152 -2.98 -0.44 -1.58
CA GLN A 152 -3.12 -1.89 -1.40
C GLN A 152 -2.58 -2.73 -2.57
N GLN A 153 -2.30 -2.11 -3.71
CA GLN A 153 -1.60 -2.77 -4.81
C GLN A 153 -0.13 -3.08 -4.48
N SER A 154 0.44 -2.51 -3.39
CA SER A 154 1.80 -2.79 -2.93
C SER A 154 2.05 -4.27 -2.62
N LYS A 155 1.01 -5.05 -2.30
CA LYS A 155 1.10 -6.50 -2.13
C LYS A 155 1.45 -7.26 -3.42
N PHE A 156 1.22 -6.66 -4.59
CA PHE A 156 1.54 -7.22 -5.90
C PHE A 156 2.85 -6.66 -6.49
N GLY A 157 3.33 -5.53 -5.96
CA GLY A 157 4.56 -4.89 -6.37
C GLY A 157 4.73 -3.54 -5.68
N ALA A 158 5.96 -3.25 -5.24
CA ALA A 158 6.27 -2.04 -4.50
C ALA A 158 6.22 -0.77 -5.34
N ASP A 159 6.60 -0.92 -6.59
CA ASP A 159 6.76 0.16 -7.55
C ASP A 159 5.97 -0.11 -8.83
N VAL A 160 6.03 0.83 -9.74
CA VAL A 160 5.32 0.76 -11.02
C VAL A 160 5.76 -0.43 -11.86
N ILE A 161 7.07 -0.69 -11.92
CA ILE A 161 7.64 -1.76 -12.77
C ILE A 161 7.19 -3.12 -12.27
N SER A 162 7.34 -3.39 -10.98
CA SER A 162 6.94 -4.66 -10.38
C SER A 162 5.44 -4.96 -10.51
N ARG A 163 4.58 -3.91 -10.51
CA ARG A 163 3.14 -4.07 -10.78
C ARG A 163 2.85 -4.38 -12.23
N ILE A 164 3.58 -3.77 -13.17
CA ILE A 164 3.48 -4.11 -14.60
C ILE A 164 3.91 -5.56 -14.82
N GLU A 165 5.03 -5.99 -14.24
CA GLU A 165 5.51 -7.37 -14.33
C GLU A 165 4.50 -8.36 -13.74
N TYR A 166 3.93 -8.05 -12.59
CA TYR A 166 2.87 -8.86 -11.99
C TYR A 166 1.65 -8.97 -12.91
N SER A 167 1.21 -7.85 -13.50
CA SER A 167 0.05 -7.85 -14.42
C SER A 167 0.32 -8.66 -15.69
N ASN A 168 1.55 -8.65 -16.21
CA ASN A 168 1.95 -9.44 -17.37
C ASN A 168 1.88 -10.94 -17.10
N GLN A 169 2.18 -11.36 -15.87
CA GLN A 169 2.22 -12.78 -15.48
C GLN A 169 0.86 -13.30 -15.00
N ASN A 170 0.09 -12.47 -14.29
CA ASN A 170 -1.10 -12.87 -13.55
C ASN A 170 -2.39 -12.16 -14.01
N GLY A 171 -2.28 -11.27 -14.98
CA GLY A 171 -3.37 -10.41 -15.42
C GLY A 171 -3.59 -9.18 -14.54
N VAL A 172 -4.32 -8.20 -15.06
CA VAL A 172 -4.57 -6.91 -14.41
C VAL A 172 -5.64 -6.97 -13.32
N LEU A 173 -6.53 -7.97 -13.37
CA LEU A 173 -7.73 -8.04 -12.52
C LEU A 173 -7.46 -8.00 -11.02
N PRO A 174 -6.45 -8.71 -10.45
CA PRO A 174 -6.15 -8.64 -9.02
C PRO A 174 -5.75 -7.23 -8.56
N LEU A 175 -4.96 -6.52 -9.39
CA LEU A 175 -4.54 -5.14 -9.12
C LEU A 175 -5.72 -4.16 -9.21
N GLN A 176 -6.61 -4.34 -10.19
CA GLN A 176 -7.83 -3.56 -10.31
C GLN A 176 -8.74 -3.74 -9.11
N GLN A 177 -9.02 -4.97 -8.72
CA GLN A 177 -9.87 -5.27 -7.57
C GLN A 177 -9.35 -4.66 -6.28
N ALA A 178 -8.04 -4.69 -6.07
CA ALA A 178 -7.42 -4.11 -4.88
C ALA A 178 -7.65 -2.60 -4.81
N ILE A 179 -7.40 -1.86 -5.90
CA ILE A 179 -7.56 -0.40 -5.89
C ILE A 179 -9.03 0.02 -5.85
N VAL A 180 -9.92 -0.66 -6.57
CA VAL A 180 -11.35 -0.37 -6.55
C VAL A 180 -11.94 -0.60 -5.15
N SER A 181 -11.58 -1.72 -4.50
CA SER A 181 -12.02 -1.99 -3.13
C SER A 181 -11.50 -0.93 -2.14
N GLN A 182 -10.25 -0.52 -2.29
CA GLN A 182 -9.65 0.52 -1.45
C GLN A 182 -10.34 1.87 -1.63
N LEU A 183 -10.62 2.29 -2.87
CA LEU A 183 -11.33 3.53 -3.15
C LEU A 183 -12.75 3.52 -2.57
N ASN A 184 -13.48 2.42 -2.78
CA ASN A 184 -14.84 2.27 -2.21
C ASN A 184 -14.83 2.36 -0.68
N GLN A 185 -13.85 1.75 -0.03
CA GLN A 185 -13.67 1.86 1.42
C GLN A 185 -13.37 3.30 1.85
N SER A 186 -12.44 3.98 1.17
CA SER A 186 -12.08 5.37 1.44
C SER A 186 -13.28 6.31 1.27
N PHE A 187 -14.06 6.14 0.21
CA PHE A 187 -15.24 6.96 -0.07
C PHE A 187 -16.33 6.75 0.99
N SER A 188 -16.55 5.50 1.39
CA SER A 188 -17.48 5.18 2.49
C SER A 188 -17.02 5.81 3.80
N GLU A 189 -15.73 5.76 4.10
CA GLU A 189 -15.16 6.36 5.30
C GLU A 189 -15.29 7.90 5.32
N LEU A 190 -15.05 8.56 4.17
CA LEU A 190 -15.27 10.01 4.02
C LEU A 190 -16.70 10.39 4.37
N CYS A 191 -17.67 9.67 3.81
CA CYS A 191 -19.09 9.93 4.04
C CYS A 191 -19.49 9.65 5.50
N GLN A 192 -19.02 8.55 6.07
CA GLN A 192 -19.31 8.20 7.47
C GLN A 192 -18.76 9.26 8.46
N LYS A 193 -17.53 9.72 8.27
CA LYS A 193 -16.90 10.73 9.14
C LYS A 193 -17.63 12.08 9.09
N GLN A 194 -18.29 12.40 7.99
CA GLN A 194 -19.09 13.60 7.83
C GLN A 194 -20.59 13.38 8.07
N ASN A 195 -21.00 12.14 8.40
CA ASN A 195 -22.38 11.74 8.63
C ASN A 195 -23.31 12.10 7.45
N ILE A 196 -22.83 11.88 6.22
CA ILE A 196 -23.58 12.13 4.99
C ILE A 196 -23.88 10.82 4.25
N SER A 197 -24.95 10.83 3.43
CA SER A 197 -25.21 9.71 2.49
C SER A 197 -24.29 9.77 1.28
N MET A 198 -23.91 8.61 0.75
CA MET A 198 -23.18 8.50 -0.53
C MET A 198 -23.97 9.14 -1.69
N ASP A 199 -25.31 9.16 -1.65
CA ASP A 199 -26.18 9.79 -2.65
C ASP A 199 -25.97 11.32 -2.72
N SER A 200 -25.40 11.91 -1.67
CA SER A 200 -25.04 13.33 -1.65
C SER A 200 -23.76 13.62 -2.46
N VAL A 201 -23.02 12.61 -2.85
CA VAL A 201 -21.82 12.75 -3.69
C VAL A 201 -22.26 12.79 -5.16
N LYS A 202 -22.04 13.93 -5.81
CA LYS A 202 -22.51 14.21 -7.18
C LYS A 202 -21.48 13.92 -8.26
N GLY A 203 -20.22 13.77 -7.87
CA GLY A 203 -19.15 13.47 -8.81
C GLY A 203 -17.86 13.03 -8.13
N CYS A 204 -17.03 12.36 -8.89
CA CYS A 204 -15.72 11.94 -8.46
C CYS A 204 -14.68 12.22 -9.55
N VAL A 205 -13.55 12.78 -9.14
CA VAL A 205 -12.36 12.96 -9.99
C VAL A 205 -11.23 12.12 -9.41
N ILE A 206 -10.65 11.27 -10.24
CA ILE A 206 -9.54 10.41 -9.83
C ILE A 206 -8.31 10.77 -10.65
N THR A 207 -7.19 11.02 -9.95
CA THR A 207 -5.88 11.27 -10.54
C THR A 207 -4.91 10.16 -10.17
N GLY A 208 -3.82 10.09 -10.90
CA GLY A 208 -2.74 9.15 -10.66
C GLY A 208 -1.76 9.15 -11.84
N ASN A 209 -0.61 8.50 -11.70
CA ASN A 209 0.26 8.30 -12.84
C ASN A 209 -0.39 7.34 -13.86
N THR A 210 0.11 7.35 -15.08
CA THR A 210 -0.46 6.60 -16.20
C THR A 210 -0.68 5.11 -15.87
N THR A 211 0.29 4.47 -15.21
CA THR A 211 0.17 3.05 -14.84
C THR A 211 -0.94 2.83 -13.82
N MET A 212 -1.03 3.67 -12.79
CA MET A 212 -2.07 3.53 -11.77
C MET A 212 -3.46 3.70 -12.36
N LEU A 213 -3.63 4.63 -13.32
CA LEU A 213 -4.90 4.81 -14.02
C LEU A 213 -5.23 3.62 -14.95
N HIS A 214 -4.23 3.03 -15.64
CA HIS A 214 -4.44 1.79 -16.42
C HIS A 214 -4.92 0.65 -15.51
N LEU A 215 -4.25 0.44 -14.37
CA LEU A 215 -4.62 -0.59 -13.41
C LEU A 215 -6.02 -0.36 -12.84
N LEU A 216 -6.42 0.89 -12.56
CA LEU A 216 -7.76 1.23 -12.12
C LEU A 216 -8.81 0.87 -13.19
N CYS A 217 -8.53 1.22 -14.44
CA CYS A 217 -9.45 0.95 -15.57
C CYS A 217 -9.43 -0.52 -16.02
N GLY A 218 -8.60 -1.38 -15.46
CA GLY A 218 -8.44 -2.77 -15.91
C GLY A 218 -7.77 -2.89 -17.28
N LEU A 219 -7.00 -1.87 -17.68
CA LEU A 219 -6.27 -1.85 -18.93
C LEU A 219 -4.85 -2.40 -18.73
N ASP A 220 -4.34 -3.08 -19.76
CA ASP A 220 -2.98 -3.61 -19.74
C ASP A 220 -1.96 -2.45 -19.70
N PRO A 221 -1.13 -2.35 -18.64
CA PRO A 221 -0.12 -1.31 -18.53
C PRO A 221 1.19 -1.62 -19.26
N HIS A 222 1.29 -2.74 -19.96
CA HIS A 222 2.55 -3.17 -20.62
C HIS A 222 3.10 -2.10 -21.56
N ALA A 223 2.26 -1.48 -22.38
CA ALA A 223 2.68 -0.41 -23.29
C ALA A 223 3.26 0.82 -22.58
N VAL A 224 2.81 1.10 -21.34
CA VAL A 224 3.31 2.24 -20.53
C VAL A 224 4.79 2.07 -20.19
N SER A 225 5.27 0.83 -19.98
CA SER A 225 6.67 0.56 -19.66
C SER A 225 7.63 0.99 -20.75
N TYR A 226 7.21 0.91 -22.00
CA TYR A 226 8.03 1.30 -23.16
C TYR A 226 7.94 2.78 -23.48
N THR A 227 6.75 3.36 -23.33
CA THR A 227 6.51 4.75 -23.76
C THR A 227 6.88 5.79 -22.70
N HIS A 228 6.77 5.45 -21.43
CA HIS A 228 7.01 6.42 -20.35
C HIS A 228 8.22 6.09 -19.47
N LEU A 229 8.56 4.84 -19.26
CA LEU A 229 9.66 4.48 -18.37
C LEU A 229 10.99 4.35 -19.12
N ARG A 230 10.99 3.72 -20.31
CA ARG A 230 12.21 3.56 -21.11
C ARG A 230 12.53 4.76 -22.01
N ALA A 231 11.56 5.60 -22.35
CA ALA A 231 11.79 6.79 -23.16
C ALA A 231 12.68 7.84 -22.48
N HIS A 232 12.90 7.73 -21.17
CA HIS A 232 13.76 8.61 -20.40
C HIS A 232 15.11 7.98 -20.02
N GLU A 233 15.38 6.74 -20.41
CA GLU A 233 16.70 6.13 -20.24
C GLU A 233 17.62 6.57 -21.36
N THR A 234 18.73 7.19 -21.00
CA THR A 234 19.80 7.51 -21.97
C THR A 234 20.54 6.22 -22.36
N PRO A 235 21.17 6.15 -23.55
CA PRO A 235 21.93 4.96 -24.00
C PRO A 235 23.04 4.50 -23.05
N GLU A 236 23.40 5.34 -22.06
CA GLU A 236 24.43 5.04 -21.06
C GLU A 236 23.91 4.15 -19.92
N HIS A 237 22.61 3.86 -19.87
CA HIS A 237 21.95 3.02 -18.88
C HIS A 237 21.41 1.68 -19.48
N LEU A 238 21.71 1.42 -20.74
CA LEU A 238 21.49 0.14 -21.42
C LEU A 238 22.84 -0.60 -21.53
#